data_8c2fbe298e1bcd5707cbe6f03075979c
#
_entry.id   8c2fbe298e1bcd5707cbe6f03075979c
#
_cell.length_a   1.000
_cell.length_b   1.000
_cell.length_c   1.000
_cell.angle_alpha   90.00
_cell.angle_beta   90.00
_cell.angle_gamma   90.00
#
_symmetry.space_group_name_H-M   'P 1'
#
loop_
_entity.id
_entity.type
_entity.pdbx_description
1 polymer ?
#
loop_
_entity_poly.entity_id
_entity_poly.type
_entity_poly.pdbx_seq_one_letter_code
_entity_poly.pdbx_strand_id
1 'polypeptide(L)'
;YPMLTLKAHGTAVGLPSDDDMGNSEVGHNALGSGQVFAQGAKLVSNSIESGKMFTSDTWKLLTDNVKEHNSTLHFIGLFSDGNVHSHIDHLKAMLVEAKKAGVKNIRVHILLDGRDVGETTALDYIDPFEKFIAELSDENCNIKIASGGGRMVITMDRYEANWHMVELGWKTHVLGEGRYFASAHEAVETYRAETHAIDQDLPPFVIAENGKPVGTINDGDSVVFFNFRGDRAIEISKAFEGGADFDKFDRVRVPKVVYSGMLEYDGDLHIPTRYLVSPPEITNTMGEYLADMKISQYAISETQKYGHVTYFWNGNRSGKFSEEYETYVEVPSDVVPFEQRPWMKCAEITDKLIEALESGKYDCIRVNFPNGDMVGHTGSLEATICSMEALDLQLGRILPVVDKVGGVAIITADHGN
;
A
#
# COMPACT_ATOMS: atom_id res chain seq x y z
N TYR A 1 -12.39 31.97 14.22
CA TYR A 1 -11.73 31.92 12.92
C TYR A 1 -12.68 31.37 11.85
N PRO A 2 -12.55 31.79 10.58
CA PRO A 2 -13.29 31.17 9.48
C PRO A 2 -12.95 29.68 9.38
N MET A 3 -13.96 28.83 9.15
CA MET A 3 -13.78 27.38 9.05
C MET A 3 -14.54 26.85 7.83
N LEU A 4 -13.89 25.93 7.10
CA LEU A 4 -14.47 25.20 5.99
C LEU A 4 -14.27 23.70 6.24
N THR A 5 -15.19 22.89 5.74
CA THR A 5 -15.04 21.44 5.76
C THR A 5 -14.54 20.96 4.39
N LEU A 6 -13.47 20.20 4.38
CA LEU A 6 -12.92 19.54 3.18
C LEU A 6 -13.05 18.03 3.35
N LYS A 7 -13.41 17.36 2.25
CA LYS A 7 -13.36 15.90 2.19
C LYS A 7 -11.90 15.46 2.00
N ALA A 8 -11.39 14.65 2.92
CA ALA A 8 -10.01 14.19 2.91
C ALA A 8 -9.89 12.67 2.74
N HIS A 9 -10.90 12.02 2.17
CA HIS A 9 -10.96 10.57 1.95
C HIS A 9 -11.72 10.22 0.66
N GLY A 10 -11.64 8.98 0.27
CA GLY A 10 -12.42 8.41 -0.81
C GLY A 10 -12.16 9.04 -2.17
N THR A 11 -13.19 9.06 -3.00
CA THR A 11 -13.12 9.56 -4.37
C THR A 11 -12.80 11.07 -4.45
N ALA A 12 -13.04 11.82 -3.37
CA ALA A 12 -12.71 13.23 -3.29
C ALA A 12 -11.18 13.51 -3.33
N VAL A 13 -10.37 12.54 -2.99
CA VAL A 13 -8.89 12.61 -3.05
C VAL A 13 -8.29 11.61 -4.04
N GLY A 14 -9.11 11.03 -4.93
CA GLY A 14 -8.69 10.16 -6.02
C GLY A 14 -8.57 8.68 -5.66
N LEU A 15 -9.00 8.28 -4.47
CA LEU A 15 -9.07 6.87 -4.06
C LEU A 15 -10.24 6.15 -4.77
N PRO A 16 -10.20 4.82 -4.90
CA PRO A 16 -11.17 4.07 -5.69
C PRO A 16 -12.62 4.17 -5.20
N SER A 17 -12.85 4.28 -3.89
CA SER A 17 -14.15 4.25 -3.25
C SER A 17 -14.26 5.27 -2.12
N ASP A 18 -15.46 5.72 -1.80
CA ASP A 18 -15.71 6.64 -0.69
C ASP A 18 -15.51 5.99 0.70
N ASP A 19 -15.42 4.66 0.75
CA ASP A 19 -15.06 3.90 1.95
C ASP A 19 -13.55 3.83 2.20
N ASP A 20 -12.74 4.30 1.24
CA ASP A 20 -11.29 4.32 1.40
C ASP A 20 -10.86 5.45 2.32
N MET A 21 -10.15 5.12 3.40
CA MET A 21 -9.53 6.12 4.25
C MET A 21 -8.51 6.94 3.47
N GLY A 22 -8.49 8.24 3.72
CA GLY A 22 -7.40 9.11 3.30
C GLY A 22 -6.08 8.66 3.96
N ASN A 23 -4.98 9.12 3.38
CA ASN A 23 -3.65 8.93 3.93
C ASN A 23 -2.78 10.16 3.67
N SER A 24 -1.67 10.26 4.38
CA SER A 24 -0.82 11.45 4.32
C SER A 24 -0.20 11.69 2.96
N GLU A 25 0.10 10.66 2.18
CA GLU A 25 0.68 10.80 0.84
C GLU A 25 -0.31 11.50 -0.10
N VAL A 26 -1.50 10.94 -0.20
CA VAL A 26 -2.58 11.47 -1.05
C VAL A 26 -3.00 12.88 -0.61
N GLY A 27 -3.11 13.09 0.71
CA GLY A 27 -3.45 14.39 1.29
C GLY A 27 -2.41 15.46 0.96
N HIS A 28 -1.11 15.17 1.13
CA HIS A 28 -0.05 16.13 0.82
C HIS A 28 0.12 16.35 -0.70
N ASN A 29 -0.08 15.29 -1.52
CA ASN A 29 -0.13 15.46 -2.97
C ASN A 29 -1.26 16.41 -3.39
N ALA A 30 -2.47 16.24 -2.83
CA ALA A 30 -3.61 17.10 -3.12
C ALA A 30 -3.41 18.55 -2.64
N LEU A 31 -2.90 18.74 -1.43
CA LEU A 31 -2.58 20.07 -0.88
C LEU A 31 -1.45 20.75 -1.65
N GLY A 32 -0.39 20.01 -1.97
CA GLY A 32 0.78 20.55 -2.67
C GLY A 32 0.54 20.88 -4.14
N SER A 33 -0.38 20.19 -4.81
CA SER A 33 -0.67 20.39 -6.24
C SER A 33 -1.98 21.15 -6.52
N GLY A 34 -2.89 21.22 -5.54
CA GLY A 34 -4.24 21.73 -5.75
C GLY A 34 -5.07 20.86 -6.70
N GLN A 35 -4.70 19.61 -6.92
CA GLN A 35 -5.33 18.69 -7.86
C GLN A 35 -5.53 17.32 -7.23
N VAL A 36 -6.47 16.57 -7.78
CA VAL A 36 -6.76 15.19 -7.38
C VAL A 36 -6.25 14.24 -8.46
N PHE A 37 -5.42 13.30 -8.07
CA PHE A 37 -4.82 12.31 -8.97
C PHE A 37 -5.44 10.94 -8.77
N ALA A 38 -5.58 10.20 -9.86
CA ALA A 38 -6.07 8.83 -9.80
C ALA A 38 -5.11 7.94 -9.02
N GLN A 39 -5.66 7.22 -8.06
CA GLN A 39 -4.97 6.26 -7.21
C GLN A 39 -5.53 4.84 -7.43
N GLY A 40 -4.89 3.83 -6.85
CA GLY A 40 -5.41 2.47 -6.83
C GLY A 40 -5.71 1.88 -8.21
N ALA A 41 -6.91 1.37 -8.38
CA ALA A 41 -7.35 0.66 -9.59
C ALA A 41 -7.13 1.43 -10.89
N LYS A 42 -7.47 2.71 -10.92
CA LYS A 42 -7.34 3.53 -12.13
C LYS A 42 -5.89 3.76 -12.53
N LEU A 43 -5.01 3.95 -11.55
CA LEU A 43 -3.57 4.08 -11.78
C LEU A 43 -3.00 2.78 -12.39
N VAL A 44 -3.39 1.63 -11.84
CA VAL A 44 -2.98 0.32 -12.34
C VAL A 44 -3.51 0.07 -13.76
N SER A 45 -4.80 0.32 -14.00
CA SER A 45 -5.41 0.18 -15.34
C SER A 45 -4.68 1.03 -16.37
N ASN A 46 -4.43 2.30 -16.08
CA ASN A 46 -3.68 3.19 -16.97
C ASN A 46 -2.26 2.67 -17.27
N SER A 47 -1.59 2.09 -16.27
CA SER A 47 -0.23 1.53 -16.43
C SER A 47 -0.24 0.27 -17.29
N ILE A 48 -1.29 -0.55 -17.20
CA ILE A 48 -1.50 -1.72 -18.05
C ILE A 48 -1.80 -1.30 -19.49
N GLU A 49 -2.79 -0.41 -19.68
CA GLU A 49 -3.23 0.06 -21.01
C GLU A 49 -2.11 0.76 -21.79
N SER A 50 -1.30 1.56 -21.11
CA SER A 50 -0.13 2.22 -21.71
C SER A 50 1.07 1.28 -21.92
N GLY A 51 1.05 0.07 -21.37
CA GLY A 51 2.18 -0.86 -21.36
C GLY A 51 3.32 -0.49 -20.42
N LYS A 52 3.19 0.60 -19.65
CA LYS A 52 4.24 1.09 -18.75
C LYS A 52 4.60 0.07 -17.67
N MET A 53 3.61 -0.65 -17.13
CA MET A 53 3.84 -1.73 -16.16
C MET A 53 4.82 -2.79 -16.69
N PHE A 54 4.63 -3.22 -17.94
CA PHE A 54 5.36 -4.33 -18.56
C PHE A 54 6.73 -3.93 -19.11
N THR A 55 7.03 -2.65 -19.15
CA THR A 55 8.35 -2.11 -19.46
C THR A 55 9.14 -1.69 -18.24
N SER A 56 8.54 -1.78 -17.04
CA SER A 56 9.19 -1.42 -15.78
C SER A 56 10.36 -2.35 -15.43
N ASP A 57 11.32 -1.84 -14.68
CA ASP A 57 12.46 -2.64 -14.22
C ASP A 57 12.02 -3.77 -13.29
N THR A 58 10.97 -3.53 -12.47
CA THR A 58 10.41 -4.55 -11.58
C THR A 58 9.81 -5.70 -12.38
N TRP A 59 9.00 -5.42 -13.42
CA TRP A 59 8.42 -6.49 -14.26
C TRP A 59 9.50 -7.30 -14.96
N LYS A 60 10.51 -6.65 -15.51
CA LYS A 60 11.67 -7.32 -16.15
C LYS A 60 12.41 -8.18 -15.13
N LEU A 61 12.69 -7.65 -13.94
CA LEU A 61 13.37 -8.41 -12.89
C LEU A 61 12.59 -9.68 -12.52
N LEU A 62 11.27 -9.59 -12.33
CA LEU A 62 10.41 -10.73 -11.98
C LEU A 62 10.44 -11.81 -13.07
N THR A 63 10.29 -11.41 -14.32
CA THR A 63 10.23 -12.35 -15.46
C THR A 63 11.60 -12.92 -15.82
N ASP A 64 12.65 -12.14 -15.76
CA ASP A 64 14.02 -12.60 -16.01
C ASP A 64 14.51 -13.56 -14.94
N ASN A 65 14.21 -13.28 -13.66
CA ASN A 65 14.54 -14.17 -12.55
C ASN A 65 14.00 -15.60 -12.78
N VAL A 66 12.72 -15.74 -13.11
CA VAL A 66 12.13 -17.07 -13.31
C VAL A 66 12.60 -17.76 -14.60
N LYS A 67 12.99 -17.01 -15.61
CA LYS A 67 13.61 -17.57 -16.82
C LYS A 67 15.02 -18.08 -16.53
N GLU A 68 15.82 -17.32 -15.80
CA GLU A 68 17.20 -17.70 -15.43
C GLU A 68 17.24 -18.92 -14.53
N HIS A 69 16.32 -19.01 -13.57
CA HIS A 69 16.25 -20.14 -12.64
C HIS A 69 15.38 -21.31 -13.15
N ASN A 70 14.73 -21.16 -14.30
CA ASN A 70 13.72 -22.11 -14.82
C ASN A 70 12.67 -22.45 -13.74
N SER A 71 12.21 -21.41 -13.03
CA SER A 71 11.35 -21.49 -11.87
C SER A 71 9.93 -20.97 -12.17
N THR A 72 9.18 -20.57 -11.16
CA THR A 72 7.76 -20.24 -11.27
C THR A 72 7.48 -18.79 -10.92
N LEU A 73 6.62 -18.14 -11.69
CA LEU A 73 6.02 -16.85 -11.36
C LEU A 73 4.68 -17.08 -10.64
N HIS A 74 4.57 -16.55 -9.44
CA HIS A 74 3.38 -16.67 -8.61
C HIS A 74 2.62 -15.35 -8.54
N PHE A 75 1.29 -15.42 -8.60
CA PHE A 75 0.38 -14.31 -8.32
C PHE A 75 -0.50 -14.66 -7.13
N ILE A 76 -0.55 -13.79 -6.13
CA ILE A 76 -1.42 -13.93 -4.96
C ILE A 76 -2.30 -12.68 -4.88
N GLY A 77 -3.59 -12.80 -4.62
CA GLY A 77 -4.46 -11.65 -4.40
C GLY A 77 -5.94 -11.96 -4.42
N LEU A 78 -6.74 -10.94 -4.16
CA LEU A 78 -8.19 -11.04 -4.12
C LEU A 78 -8.74 -11.29 -5.53
N PHE A 79 -9.61 -12.30 -5.63
CA PHE A 79 -10.01 -12.89 -6.90
C PHE A 79 -11.46 -12.53 -7.25
N SER A 80 -11.65 -11.28 -7.66
CA SER A 80 -12.95 -10.76 -8.11
C SER A 80 -12.78 -9.50 -8.97
N ASP A 81 -13.88 -8.94 -9.43
CA ASP A 81 -13.99 -7.64 -10.09
C ASP A 81 -14.55 -6.55 -9.17
N GLY A 82 -14.60 -6.79 -7.86
CA GLY A 82 -15.13 -5.87 -6.87
C GLY A 82 -14.43 -4.51 -6.81
N ASN A 83 -13.21 -4.44 -7.34
CA ASN A 83 -12.44 -3.20 -7.57
C ASN A 83 -12.15 -2.38 -6.31
N VAL A 84 -12.16 -3.02 -5.15
CA VAL A 84 -11.80 -2.40 -3.85
C VAL A 84 -10.35 -2.67 -3.50
N HIS A 85 -9.90 -3.92 -3.61
CA HIS A 85 -8.53 -4.33 -3.31
C HIS A 85 -7.74 -4.74 -4.54
N SER A 86 -8.43 -5.28 -5.55
CA SER A 86 -7.86 -5.85 -6.76
C SER A 86 -8.88 -5.83 -7.89
N HIS A 87 -8.44 -6.21 -9.09
CA HIS A 87 -9.33 -6.50 -10.20
C HIS A 87 -8.82 -7.69 -10.99
N ILE A 88 -9.69 -8.67 -11.26
CA ILE A 88 -9.35 -9.91 -11.98
C ILE A 88 -8.79 -9.65 -13.39
N ASP A 89 -9.20 -8.56 -14.05
CA ASP A 89 -8.67 -8.22 -15.38
C ASP A 89 -7.23 -7.72 -15.33
N HIS A 90 -6.78 -7.13 -14.21
CA HIS A 90 -5.37 -6.82 -14.00
C HIS A 90 -4.53 -8.10 -13.95
N LEU A 91 -5.01 -9.13 -13.24
CA LEU A 91 -4.38 -10.44 -13.21
C LEU A 91 -4.31 -11.07 -14.60
N LYS A 92 -5.44 -11.10 -15.34
CA LYS A 92 -5.48 -11.65 -16.71
C LYS A 92 -4.49 -10.95 -17.64
N ALA A 93 -4.39 -9.62 -17.56
CA ALA A 93 -3.42 -8.85 -18.35
C ALA A 93 -1.97 -9.25 -18.02
N MET A 94 -1.64 -9.39 -16.74
CA MET A 94 -0.30 -9.83 -16.32
C MET A 94 0.02 -11.28 -16.78
N LEU A 95 -0.95 -12.18 -16.77
CA LEU A 95 -0.75 -13.55 -17.28
C LEU A 95 -0.43 -13.57 -18.77
N VAL A 96 -1.15 -12.77 -19.55
CA VAL A 96 -0.89 -12.63 -21.00
C VAL A 96 0.51 -12.09 -21.25
N GLU A 97 0.90 -11.04 -20.54
CA GLU A 97 2.22 -10.42 -20.71
C GLU A 97 3.36 -11.30 -20.16
N ALA A 98 3.13 -12.05 -19.08
CA ALA A 98 4.11 -13.02 -18.58
C ALA A 98 4.39 -14.13 -19.62
N LYS A 99 3.34 -14.65 -20.28
CA LYS A 99 3.49 -15.61 -21.38
C LYS A 99 4.28 -14.99 -22.54
N LYS A 100 3.96 -13.76 -22.96
CA LYS A 100 4.71 -13.04 -24.01
C LYS A 100 6.17 -12.82 -23.61
N ALA A 101 6.46 -12.60 -22.34
CA ALA A 101 7.83 -12.49 -21.81
C ALA A 101 8.59 -13.83 -21.77
N GLY A 102 7.94 -14.95 -22.10
CA GLY A 102 8.56 -16.28 -22.14
C GLY A 102 8.60 -17.00 -20.79
N VAL A 103 7.76 -16.64 -19.84
CA VAL A 103 7.62 -17.35 -18.56
C VAL A 103 6.95 -18.69 -18.80
N LYS A 104 7.57 -19.78 -18.33
CA LYS A 104 7.10 -21.15 -18.60
C LYS A 104 6.11 -21.68 -17.58
N ASN A 105 6.27 -21.29 -16.32
CA ASN A 105 5.42 -21.78 -15.24
C ASN A 105 4.82 -20.61 -14.48
N ILE A 106 3.49 -20.57 -14.38
CA ILE A 106 2.75 -19.55 -13.65
C ILE A 106 1.77 -20.23 -12.70
N ARG A 107 1.70 -19.74 -11.47
CA ARG A 107 0.77 -20.22 -10.45
C ARG A 107 -0.02 -19.07 -9.85
N VAL A 108 -1.31 -19.29 -9.69
CA VAL A 108 -2.23 -18.29 -9.14
C VAL A 108 -2.79 -18.79 -7.81
N HIS A 109 -2.67 -17.99 -6.78
CA HIS A 109 -3.20 -18.24 -5.44
C HIS A 109 -4.35 -17.27 -5.21
N ILE A 110 -5.58 -17.82 -5.14
CA ILE A 110 -6.80 -17.02 -5.17
C ILE A 110 -7.35 -16.79 -3.77
N LEU A 111 -7.57 -15.52 -3.40
CA LEU A 111 -8.28 -15.15 -2.19
C LEU A 111 -9.74 -14.89 -2.55
N LEU A 112 -10.65 -15.68 -2.00
CA LEU A 112 -12.06 -15.61 -2.34
C LEU A 112 -12.69 -14.38 -1.69
N ASP A 113 -13.48 -13.65 -2.46
CA ASP A 113 -14.06 -12.38 -2.03
C ASP A 113 -15.35 -12.60 -1.21
N GLY A 114 -16.51 -12.55 -1.80
CA GLY A 114 -17.79 -12.69 -1.11
C GLY A 114 -18.13 -11.53 -0.16
N ARG A 115 -17.45 -10.38 -0.31
CA ARG A 115 -17.65 -9.16 0.46
C ARG A 115 -17.80 -7.91 -0.41
N ASP A 116 -16.87 -7.70 -1.33
CA ASP A 116 -16.91 -6.58 -2.28
C ASP A 116 -17.75 -6.93 -3.51
N VAL A 117 -18.11 -8.21 -3.63
CA VAL A 117 -19.03 -8.81 -4.60
C VAL A 117 -20.03 -9.70 -3.88
N GLY A 118 -20.94 -10.35 -4.60
CA GLY A 118 -21.95 -11.26 -4.01
C GLY A 118 -21.32 -12.35 -3.14
N GLU A 119 -21.96 -12.67 -2.03
CA GLU A 119 -21.47 -13.55 -0.96
C GLU A 119 -21.07 -14.97 -1.43
N THR A 120 -21.66 -15.43 -2.55
CA THR A 120 -21.48 -16.80 -3.08
C THR A 120 -21.20 -16.80 -4.59
N THR A 121 -20.49 -15.80 -5.10
CA THR A 121 -20.20 -15.64 -6.53
C THR A 121 -18.80 -16.13 -6.94
N ALA A 122 -18.05 -16.79 -6.06
CA ALA A 122 -16.67 -17.22 -6.38
C ALA A 122 -16.58 -18.09 -7.64
N LEU A 123 -17.56 -18.98 -7.88
CA LEU A 123 -17.57 -19.85 -9.09
C LEU A 123 -17.82 -19.06 -10.37
N ASP A 124 -18.52 -17.91 -10.30
CA ASP A 124 -18.73 -17.04 -11.46
C ASP A 124 -17.41 -16.42 -11.94
N TYR A 125 -16.39 -16.36 -11.09
CA TYR A 125 -15.03 -15.94 -11.43
C TYR A 125 -14.11 -17.13 -11.74
N ILE A 126 -14.18 -18.20 -10.96
CA ILE A 126 -13.30 -19.38 -11.07
C ILE A 126 -13.51 -20.08 -12.41
N ASP A 127 -14.73 -20.43 -12.78
CA ASP A 127 -15.01 -21.24 -13.95
C ASP A 127 -14.61 -20.55 -15.28
N PRO A 128 -14.95 -19.26 -15.51
CA PRO A 128 -14.45 -18.55 -16.68
C PRO A 128 -12.94 -18.36 -16.67
N PHE A 129 -12.33 -18.20 -15.48
CA PHE A 129 -10.89 -18.03 -15.38
C PHE A 129 -10.12 -19.34 -15.65
N GLU A 130 -10.59 -20.47 -15.15
CA GLU A 130 -10.00 -21.78 -15.47
C GLU A 130 -10.05 -22.05 -16.98
N LYS A 131 -11.14 -21.70 -17.65
CA LYS A 131 -11.23 -21.76 -19.11
C LYS A 131 -10.22 -20.83 -19.78
N PHE A 132 -10.13 -19.59 -19.31
CA PHE A 132 -9.18 -18.60 -19.85
C PHE A 132 -7.73 -19.06 -19.72
N ILE A 133 -7.29 -19.58 -18.57
CA ILE A 133 -5.93 -20.07 -18.37
C ILE A 133 -5.66 -21.36 -19.14
N ALA A 134 -6.67 -22.21 -19.34
CA ALA A 134 -6.54 -23.40 -20.18
C ALA A 134 -6.32 -23.03 -21.67
N GLU A 135 -7.04 -22.03 -22.18
CA GLU A 135 -6.85 -21.49 -23.54
C GLU A 135 -5.52 -20.75 -23.70
N LEU A 136 -5.07 -20.05 -22.63
CA LEU A 136 -3.80 -19.33 -22.64
C LEU A 136 -2.59 -20.25 -22.50
N SER A 137 -2.72 -21.39 -21.82
CA SER A 137 -1.64 -22.37 -21.63
C SER A 137 -1.32 -23.11 -22.92
N ASP A 138 -0.04 -23.47 -23.10
CA ASP A 138 0.45 -24.30 -24.19
C ASP A 138 1.69 -25.10 -23.73
N GLU A 139 2.37 -25.76 -24.67
CA GLU A 139 3.58 -26.53 -24.39
C GLU A 139 4.74 -25.70 -23.81
N ASN A 140 4.73 -24.39 -24.02
CA ASN A 140 5.76 -23.44 -23.55
C ASN A 140 5.36 -22.64 -22.32
N CYS A 141 4.09 -22.67 -21.95
CA CYS A 141 3.59 -21.92 -20.79
C CYS A 141 2.48 -22.69 -20.07
N ASN A 142 2.75 -23.09 -18.83
CA ASN A 142 1.81 -23.82 -17.99
C ASN A 142 1.27 -22.92 -16.89
N ILE A 143 -0.04 -22.63 -16.90
CA ILE A 143 -0.71 -21.76 -15.94
C ILE A 143 -1.74 -22.58 -15.15
N LYS A 144 -1.69 -22.54 -13.82
CA LYS A 144 -2.65 -23.24 -12.95
C LYS A 144 -3.02 -22.39 -11.74
N ILE A 145 -4.25 -22.54 -11.24
CA ILE A 145 -4.58 -22.18 -9.85
C ILE A 145 -3.85 -23.18 -8.94
N ALA A 146 -3.18 -22.70 -7.91
CA ALA A 146 -2.37 -23.52 -7.02
C ALA A 146 -2.94 -23.67 -5.62
N SER A 147 -3.58 -22.64 -5.11
CA SER A 147 -4.20 -22.65 -3.79
C SER A 147 -5.20 -21.50 -3.65
N GLY A 148 -5.95 -21.52 -2.57
CA GLY A 148 -6.85 -20.42 -2.25
C GLY A 148 -7.50 -20.56 -0.87
N GLY A 149 -8.46 -19.70 -0.62
CA GLY A 149 -9.25 -19.64 0.59
C GLY A 149 -9.92 -18.29 0.78
N GLY A 150 -10.85 -18.20 1.72
CA GLY A 150 -11.59 -16.98 2.00
C GLY A 150 -10.70 -15.85 2.52
N ARG A 151 -10.89 -14.64 2.01
CA ARG A 151 -10.14 -13.44 2.39
C ARG A 151 -10.18 -13.10 3.89
N MET A 152 -11.19 -13.57 4.61
CA MET A 152 -11.33 -13.36 6.05
C MET A 152 -10.76 -14.53 6.88
N VAL A 153 -10.22 -15.55 6.20
CA VAL A 153 -9.60 -16.71 6.84
C VAL A 153 -8.09 -16.71 6.66
N ILE A 154 -7.62 -16.34 5.46
CA ILE A 154 -6.19 -16.37 5.14
C ILE A 154 -5.69 -15.06 4.55
N THR A 155 -4.42 -14.74 4.78
CA THR A 155 -3.57 -13.77 4.09
C THR A 155 -3.94 -12.30 4.32
N MET A 156 -5.23 -11.93 4.18
CA MET A 156 -5.68 -10.54 4.11
C MET A 156 -6.04 -9.96 5.49
N ASP A 157 -5.23 -10.16 6.51
CA ASP A 157 -5.35 -9.40 7.75
C ASP A 157 -4.97 -7.93 7.54
N ARG A 158 -5.34 -7.07 8.48
CA ARG A 158 -4.98 -5.65 8.50
C ARG A 158 -4.81 -5.14 9.92
N TYR A 159 -3.97 -4.12 10.05
CA TYR A 159 -3.70 -3.44 11.33
C TYR A 159 -3.12 -4.37 12.40
N GLU A 160 -2.46 -5.45 11.96
CA GLU A 160 -1.88 -6.49 12.83
C GLU A 160 -2.90 -7.11 13.81
N ALA A 161 -4.17 -7.14 13.41
CA ALA A 161 -5.27 -7.63 14.26
C ALA A 161 -5.22 -9.14 14.47
N ASN A 162 -4.80 -9.90 13.45
CA ASN A 162 -4.76 -11.36 13.50
C ASN A 162 -3.69 -11.96 12.57
N TRP A 163 -2.44 -11.93 12.99
CA TRP A 163 -1.32 -12.52 12.24
C TRP A 163 -1.51 -14.02 11.91
N HIS A 164 -2.38 -14.73 12.64
CA HIS A 164 -2.70 -16.12 12.32
C HIS A 164 -3.34 -16.28 10.95
N MET A 165 -4.08 -15.28 10.45
CA MET A 165 -4.60 -15.31 9.07
C MET A 165 -3.44 -15.29 8.05
N VAL A 166 -2.41 -14.49 8.31
CA VAL A 166 -1.23 -14.41 7.44
C VAL A 166 -0.41 -15.69 7.52
N GLU A 167 -0.26 -16.28 8.71
CA GLU A 167 0.35 -17.59 8.93
C GLU A 167 -0.36 -18.69 8.13
N LEU A 168 -1.69 -18.74 8.19
CA LEU A 168 -2.48 -19.73 7.43
C LEU A 168 -2.29 -19.52 5.91
N GLY A 169 -2.26 -18.27 5.44
CA GLY A 169 -1.95 -17.94 4.06
C GLY A 169 -0.55 -18.39 3.66
N TRP A 170 0.44 -18.17 4.52
CA TRP A 170 1.81 -18.65 4.31
C TRP A 170 1.87 -20.18 4.18
N LYS A 171 1.26 -20.90 5.11
CA LYS A 171 1.17 -22.36 5.07
C LYS A 171 0.51 -22.86 3.79
N THR A 172 -0.56 -22.21 3.37
CA THR A 172 -1.32 -22.57 2.17
C THR A 172 -0.55 -22.29 0.89
N HIS A 173 -0.06 -21.07 0.71
CA HIS A 173 0.54 -20.62 -0.56
C HIS A 173 2.01 -21.03 -0.68
N VAL A 174 2.79 -20.88 0.38
CA VAL A 174 4.23 -21.12 0.37
C VAL A 174 4.56 -22.57 0.61
N LEU A 175 3.96 -23.18 1.63
CA LEU A 175 4.28 -24.55 2.06
C LEU A 175 3.43 -25.60 1.35
N GLY A 176 2.27 -25.23 0.78
CA GLY A 176 1.33 -26.16 0.20
C GLY A 176 0.63 -27.03 1.24
N GLU A 177 0.46 -26.53 2.45
CA GLU A 177 -0.24 -27.19 3.54
C GLU A 177 -1.72 -26.84 3.53
N GLY A 178 -2.58 -27.84 3.61
CA GLY A 178 -4.03 -27.69 3.61
C GLY A 178 -4.72 -28.89 3.04
N ARG A 179 -6.03 -28.80 2.90
CA ARG A 179 -6.82 -29.86 2.25
C ARG A 179 -6.61 -29.82 0.75
N TYR A 180 -6.34 -30.98 0.16
CA TYR A 180 -6.06 -31.13 -1.27
C TYR A 180 -7.34 -31.35 -2.08
N PHE A 181 -7.42 -30.66 -3.22
CA PHE A 181 -8.48 -30.79 -4.20
C PHE A 181 -7.90 -30.85 -5.60
N ALA A 182 -8.65 -31.40 -6.55
CA ALA A 182 -8.24 -31.47 -7.95
C ALA A 182 -8.44 -30.13 -8.68
N SER A 183 -9.41 -29.29 -8.22
CA SER A 183 -9.72 -27.99 -8.79
C SER A 183 -10.21 -27.01 -7.74
N ALA A 184 -10.14 -25.71 -8.04
CA ALA A 184 -10.72 -24.66 -7.19
C ALA A 184 -12.25 -24.76 -7.14
N HIS A 185 -12.89 -25.13 -8.25
CA HIS A 185 -14.33 -25.38 -8.31
C HIS A 185 -14.74 -26.44 -7.28
N GLU A 186 -14.09 -27.62 -7.29
CA GLU A 186 -14.35 -28.71 -6.34
C GLU A 186 -14.18 -28.25 -4.88
N ALA A 187 -13.13 -27.48 -4.60
CA ALA A 187 -12.87 -26.98 -3.26
C ALA A 187 -14.01 -26.07 -2.76
N VAL A 188 -14.45 -25.12 -3.58
CA VAL A 188 -15.52 -24.17 -3.23
C VAL A 188 -16.85 -24.93 -3.02
N GLU A 189 -17.24 -25.81 -3.94
CA GLU A 189 -18.48 -26.58 -3.81
C GLU A 189 -18.47 -27.46 -2.55
N THR A 190 -17.36 -28.17 -2.32
CA THR A 190 -17.20 -29.04 -1.16
C THR A 190 -17.32 -28.25 0.15
N TYR A 191 -16.59 -27.13 0.27
CA TYR A 191 -16.64 -26.33 1.48
C TYR A 191 -18.00 -25.67 1.70
N ARG A 192 -18.64 -25.16 0.65
CA ARG A 192 -20.02 -24.63 0.78
C ARG A 192 -21.00 -25.69 1.28
N ALA A 193 -20.90 -26.91 0.78
CA ALA A 193 -21.74 -28.02 1.21
C ALA A 193 -21.50 -28.44 2.68
N GLU A 194 -20.24 -28.42 3.12
CA GLU A 194 -19.84 -28.83 4.46
C GLU A 194 -20.06 -27.75 5.53
N THR A 195 -19.78 -26.49 5.21
CA THR A 195 -19.73 -25.39 6.19
C THR A 195 -20.92 -24.46 6.14
N HIS A 196 -21.61 -24.40 5.00
CA HIS A 196 -22.64 -23.40 4.69
C HIS A 196 -22.16 -21.95 4.81
N ALA A 197 -20.84 -21.73 4.75
CA ALA A 197 -20.22 -20.41 4.85
C ALA A 197 -20.28 -19.68 3.51
N ILE A 198 -20.25 -18.36 3.57
CA ILE A 198 -20.07 -17.49 2.40
C ILE A 198 -18.60 -17.51 1.95
N ASP A 199 -18.31 -17.09 0.74
CA ASP A 199 -17.01 -17.27 0.10
C ASP A 199 -15.85 -16.65 0.88
N GLN A 200 -16.05 -15.48 1.49
CA GLN A 200 -15.01 -14.84 2.30
C GLN A 200 -14.54 -15.64 3.51
N ASP A 201 -15.37 -16.57 3.98
CA ASP A 201 -15.14 -17.38 5.20
C ASP A 201 -14.80 -18.84 4.88
N LEU A 202 -14.63 -19.20 3.60
CA LEU A 202 -14.29 -20.56 3.22
C LEU A 202 -12.85 -20.93 3.66
N PRO A 203 -12.65 -22.16 4.14
CA PRO A 203 -11.33 -22.63 4.58
C PRO A 203 -10.29 -22.61 3.47
N PRO A 204 -8.98 -22.61 3.82
CA PRO A 204 -7.91 -22.72 2.84
C PRO A 204 -7.91 -24.07 2.13
N PHE A 205 -7.49 -24.06 0.86
CA PHE A 205 -7.33 -25.24 0.04
C PHE A 205 -6.08 -25.19 -0.83
N VAL A 206 -5.59 -26.36 -1.19
CA VAL A 206 -4.42 -26.53 -2.07
C VAL A 206 -4.81 -27.41 -3.25
N ILE A 207 -4.46 -26.98 -4.44
CA ILE A 207 -4.64 -27.81 -5.63
C ILE A 207 -3.48 -28.79 -5.75
N ALA A 208 -3.81 -30.07 -5.89
CA ALA A 208 -2.83 -31.15 -5.92
C ALA A 208 -3.07 -32.10 -7.09
N GLU A 209 -1.99 -32.58 -7.68
CA GLU A 209 -1.98 -33.64 -8.70
C GLU A 209 -1.11 -34.78 -8.19
N ASN A 210 -1.63 -36.01 -8.29
CA ASN A 210 -0.93 -37.21 -7.79
C ASN A 210 -0.46 -37.08 -6.31
N GLY A 211 -1.26 -36.44 -5.48
CA GLY A 211 -0.99 -36.25 -4.04
C GLY A 211 0.09 -35.21 -3.74
N LYS A 212 0.46 -34.37 -4.71
CA LYS A 212 1.47 -33.29 -4.52
C LYS A 212 0.89 -31.94 -4.91
N PRO A 213 1.13 -30.88 -4.11
CA PRO A 213 0.76 -29.52 -4.48
C PRO A 213 1.33 -29.11 -5.84
N VAL A 214 0.52 -28.45 -6.67
CA VAL A 214 0.96 -28.02 -8.02
C VAL A 214 1.77 -26.73 -8.02
N GLY A 215 1.86 -26.03 -6.90
CA GLY A 215 2.49 -24.70 -6.91
C GLY A 215 2.87 -24.17 -5.54
N THR A 216 3.74 -24.88 -4.79
CA THR A 216 4.43 -24.28 -3.64
C THR A 216 5.42 -23.22 -4.09
N ILE A 217 5.70 -22.23 -3.25
CA ILE A 217 6.66 -21.17 -3.54
C ILE A 217 8.05 -21.59 -3.06
N ASN A 218 9.04 -21.56 -3.94
CA ASN A 218 10.37 -22.10 -3.70
C ASN A 218 11.48 -21.09 -4.01
N ASP A 219 12.71 -21.43 -3.65
CA ASP A 219 13.88 -20.61 -3.98
C ASP A 219 14.00 -20.40 -5.48
N GLY A 220 14.27 -19.18 -5.90
CA GLY A 220 14.39 -18.78 -7.30
C GLY A 220 13.07 -18.36 -7.94
N ASP A 221 11.93 -18.54 -7.28
CA ASP A 221 10.64 -18.08 -7.78
C ASP A 221 10.50 -16.55 -7.71
N SER A 222 9.52 -16.03 -8.44
CA SER A 222 9.06 -14.65 -8.33
C SER A 222 7.62 -14.63 -7.83
N VAL A 223 7.27 -13.66 -6.98
CA VAL A 223 5.95 -13.54 -6.39
C VAL A 223 5.42 -12.12 -6.57
N VAL A 224 4.22 -12.00 -7.09
CA VAL A 224 3.47 -10.74 -7.20
C VAL A 224 2.22 -10.81 -6.33
N PHE A 225 2.10 -9.89 -5.37
CA PHE A 225 0.85 -9.66 -4.69
C PHE A 225 0.07 -8.61 -5.48
N PHE A 226 -1.01 -9.01 -6.16
CA PHE A 226 -1.65 -8.16 -7.18
C PHE A 226 -2.76 -7.24 -6.66
N ASN A 227 -2.99 -7.17 -5.37
CA ASN A 227 -3.85 -6.15 -4.79
C ASN A 227 -3.21 -4.77 -4.94
N PHE A 228 -4.01 -3.76 -5.27
CA PHE A 228 -3.56 -2.37 -5.34
C PHE A 228 -3.82 -1.58 -4.06
N ARG A 229 -4.69 -2.06 -3.16
CA ARG A 229 -4.95 -1.45 -1.86
C ARG A 229 -4.04 -2.04 -0.79
N GLY A 230 -3.38 -1.14 -0.03
CA GLY A 230 -2.30 -1.51 0.89
C GLY A 230 -2.76 -2.11 2.21
N ASP A 231 -3.89 -1.68 2.79
CA ASP A 231 -4.28 -2.01 4.17
C ASP A 231 -4.26 -3.52 4.51
N ARG A 232 -4.57 -4.39 3.53
CA ARG A 232 -4.55 -5.85 3.67
C ARG A 232 -3.43 -6.53 2.87
N ALA A 233 -2.42 -5.78 2.47
CA ALA A 233 -1.28 -6.25 1.68
C ALA A 233 0.05 -6.10 2.42
N ILE A 234 0.12 -5.20 3.40
CA ILE A 234 1.33 -4.87 4.16
C ILE A 234 1.87 -6.10 4.90
N GLU A 235 1.01 -6.84 5.60
CA GLU A 235 1.45 -7.93 6.47
C GLU A 235 2.03 -9.12 5.71
N ILE A 236 1.42 -9.53 4.60
CA ILE A 236 2.00 -10.58 3.75
C ILE A 236 3.31 -10.11 3.09
N SER A 237 3.42 -8.82 2.75
CA SER A 237 4.66 -8.23 2.25
C SER A 237 5.76 -8.29 3.32
N LYS A 238 5.44 -7.94 4.58
CA LYS A 238 6.35 -8.11 5.72
C LYS A 238 6.78 -9.57 5.89
N ALA A 239 5.88 -10.53 5.69
CA ALA A 239 6.21 -11.94 5.79
C ALA A 239 7.20 -12.42 4.72
N PHE A 240 7.12 -11.89 3.49
CA PHE A 240 8.08 -12.19 2.41
C PHE A 240 9.42 -11.45 2.58
N GLU A 241 9.41 -10.20 2.99
CA GLU A 241 10.58 -9.31 2.99
C GLU A 241 11.25 -9.14 4.36
N GLY A 242 10.61 -9.53 5.45
CA GLY A 242 11.00 -9.24 6.83
C GLY A 242 12.28 -9.94 7.35
N GLY A 243 13.02 -10.64 6.49
CA GLY A 243 14.32 -11.19 6.84
C GLY A 243 14.33 -12.05 8.11
N ALA A 244 15.43 -11.98 8.86
CA ALA A 244 15.61 -12.71 10.13
C ALA A 244 14.88 -12.06 11.32
N ASP A 245 14.53 -10.79 11.21
CA ASP A 245 13.90 -10.02 12.30
C ASP A 245 12.37 -10.19 12.33
N PHE A 246 11.79 -10.90 11.37
CA PHE A 246 10.36 -11.20 11.35
C PHE A 246 10.01 -12.20 12.46
N ASP A 247 9.20 -11.78 13.42
CA ASP A 247 8.86 -12.51 14.64
C ASP A 247 7.35 -12.80 14.84
N LYS A 248 6.52 -12.50 13.83
CA LYS A 248 5.06 -12.57 13.99
C LYS A 248 4.48 -13.98 13.98
N PHE A 249 5.14 -14.90 13.25
CA PHE A 249 4.83 -16.34 13.26
C PHE A 249 6.03 -17.15 12.72
N ASP A 250 6.02 -18.46 12.97
CA ASP A 250 7.02 -19.37 12.40
C ASP A 250 6.72 -19.65 10.93
N ARG A 251 7.56 -19.12 10.05
CA ARG A 251 7.47 -19.33 8.60
C ARG A 251 7.92 -20.72 8.14
N VAL A 252 8.51 -21.54 9.04
CA VAL A 252 9.07 -22.88 8.79
C VAL A 252 10.24 -22.85 7.79
N ARG A 253 10.03 -22.29 6.62
CA ARG A 253 11.06 -21.95 5.62
C ARG A 253 10.72 -20.60 4.97
N VAL A 254 11.74 -19.88 4.58
CA VAL A 254 11.61 -18.60 3.88
C VAL A 254 12.26 -18.76 2.50
N PRO A 255 11.47 -18.91 1.45
CA PRO A 255 12.02 -19.07 0.11
C PRO A 255 12.71 -17.78 -0.35
N LYS A 256 13.83 -17.93 -1.03
CA LYS A 256 14.55 -16.81 -1.66
C LYS A 256 13.87 -16.45 -2.97
N VAL A 257 12.94 -15.50 -2.92
CA VAL A 257 12.14 -15.08 -4.06
C VAL A 257 12.42 -13.61 -4.43
N VAL A 258 12.06 -13.25 -5.65
CA VAL A 258 11.84 -11.84 -6.02
C VAL A 258 10.39 -11.52 -5.72
N TYR A 259 10.14 -10.73 -4.68
CA TYR A 259 8.80 -10.31 -4.26
C TYR A 259 8.49 -8.92 -4.76
N SER A 260 7.24 -8.69 -5.16
CA SER A 260 6.70 -7.39 -5.59
C SER A 260 5.25 -7.24 -5.18
N GLY A 261 4.87 -6.04 -4.76
CA GLY A 261 3.47 -5.61 -4.73
C GLY A 261 3.02 -5.01 -6.05
N MET A 262 1.75 -4.66 -6.14
CA MET A 262 1.21 -3.89 -7.25
C MET A 262 1.63 -2.41 -7.14
N LEU A 263 1.52 -1.86 -5.94
CA LEU A 263 1.91 -0.51 -5.54
C LEU A 263 2.83 -0.58 -4.32
N GLU A 264 3.46 0.53 -3.95
CA GLU A 264 4.02 0.72 -2.62
C GLU A 264 2.85 0.86 -1.63
N TYR A 265 2.73 -0.09 -0.70
CA TYR A 265 1.58 -0.15 0.22
C TYR A 265 1.75 0.73 1.45
N ASP A 266 3.01 0.99 1.81
CA ASP A 266 3.39 1.86 2.91
C ASP A 266 4.65 2.64 2.51
N GLY A 267 4.48 3.91 2.22
CA GLY A 267 5.58 4.78 1.78
C GLY A 267 6.50 5.20 2.92
N ASP A 268 6.03 5.18 4.16
CA ASP A 268 6.86 5.51 5.32
C ASP A 268 7.83 4.35 5.64
N LEU A 269 7.36 3.12 5.50
CA LEU A 269 8.14 1.89 5.74
C LEU A 269 8.77 1.31 4.47
N HIS A 270 8.47 1.87 3.30
CA HIS A 270 8.89 1.36 1.99
C HIS A 270 8.53 -0.12 1.77
N ILE A 271 7.26 -0.44 2.01
CA ILE A 271 6.72 -1.80 1.89
C ILE A 271 5.71 -1.87 0.73
N PRO A 272 5.90 -2.82 -0.20
CA PRO A 272 7.09 -3.64 -0.40
C PRO A 272 8.25 -2.83 -1.00
N THR A 273 9.45 -3.37 -0.94
CA THR A 273 10.65 -2.73 -1.53
C THR A 273 10.59 -2.63 -3.06
N ARG A 274 9.75 -3.46 -3.68
CA ARG A 274 9.51 -3.45 -5.14
C ARG A 274 8.03 -3.47 -5.44
N TYR A 275 7.64 -2.68 -6.41
CA TYR A 275 6.26 -2.60 -6.88
C TYR A 275 6.20 -2.41 -8.40
N LEU A 276 5.08 -2.82 -9.02
CA LEU A 276 4.91 -2.81 -10.47
C LEU A 276 4.51 -1.44 -11.02
N VAL A 277 3.77 -0.66 -10.24
CA VAL A 277 3.23 0.63 -10.66
C VAL A 277 3.73 1.70 -9.71
N SER A 278 4.48 2.65 -10.25
CA SER A 278 4.96 3.79 -9.50
C SER A 278 3.84 4.79 -9.21
N PRO A 279 3.93 5.55 -8.11
CA PRO A 279 3.05 6.68 -7.87
C PRO A 279 3.00 7.63 -9.08
N PRO A 280 1.91 8.39 -9.29
CA PRO A 280 1.83 9.33 -10.40
C PRO A 280 2.90 10.41 -10.26
N GLU A 281 3.53 10.78 -11.37
CA GLU A 281 4.39 11.96 -11.41
C GLU A 281 3.51 13.21 -11.46
N ILE A 282 3.59 14.03 -10.43
CA ILE A 282 2.77 15.22 -10.23
C ILE A 282 3.63 16.46 -10.50
N THR A 283 3.22 17.27 -11.46
CA THR A 283 3.88 18.53 -11.86
C THR A 283 3.03 19.73 -11.52
N ASN A 284 3.61 20.92 -11.63
CA ASN A 284 2.97 22.19 -11.32
C ASN A 284 2.50 22.27 -9.85
N THR A 285 3.33 21.78 -8.94
CA THR A 285 3.07 21.90 -7.51
C THR A 285 3.28 23.31 -6.99
N MET A 286 2.68 23.61 -5.84
CA MET A 286 2.88 24.90 -5.16
C MET A 286 4.38 25.15 -4.89
N GLY A 287 5.12 24.11 -4.46
CA GLY A 287 6.57 24.23 -4.22
C GLY A 287 7.34 24.63 -5.47
N GLU A 288 7.03 24.02 -6.62
CA GLU A 288 7.60 24.36 -7.93
C GLU A 288 7.28 25.79 -8.34
N TYR A 289 6.00 26.14 -8.32
CA TYR A 289 5.53 27.48 -8.70
C TYR A 289 6.17 28.59 -7.85
N LEU A 290 6.22 28.40 -6.53
CA LEU A 290 6.83 29.39 -5.63
C LEU A 290 8.33 29.52 -5.85
N ALA A 291 9.04 28.41 -6.13
CA ALA A 291 10.47 28.44 -6.45
C ALA A 291 10.73 29.20 -7.75
N ASP A 292 9.94 28.97 -8.80
CA ASP A 292 10.03 29.68 -10.08
C ASP A 292 9.77 31.19 -9.93
N MET A 293 8.86 31.54 -9.02
CA MET A 293 8.56 32.94 -8.68
C MET A 293 9.58 33.56 -7.71
N LYS A 294 10.62 32.80 -7.31
CA LYS A 294 11.65 33.23 -6.35
C LYS A 294 11.11 33.63 -4.98
N ILE A 295 10.04 32.95 -4.57
CA ILE A 295 9.41 33.10 -3.27
C ILE A 295 10.11 32.15 -2.29
N SER A 296 10.57 32.70 -1.16
CA SER A 296 11.30 31.94 -0.16
C SER A 296 10.37 31.03 0.65
N GLN A 297 10.74 29.75 0.73
CA GLN A 297 9.94 28.70 1.36
C GLN A 297 10.69 28.04 2.52
N TYR A 298 9.95 27.66 3.55
CA TYR A 298 10.44 26.86 4.67
C TYR A 298 9.50 25.68 4.92
N ALA A 299 10.03 24.47 4.92
CA ALA A 299 9.29 23.25 5.23
C ALA A 299 9.91 22.55 6.43
N ILE A 300 9.09 22.21 7.41
CA ILE A 300 9.54 21.56 8.63
C ILE A 300 8.57 20.47 9.08
N SER A 301 9.12 19.35 9.49
CA SER A 301 8.42 18.31 10.23
C SER A 301 9.41 17.46 11.02
N GLU A 302 8.87 16.61 11.86
CA GLU A 302 9.57 15.48 12.46
C GLU A 302 9.85 14.39 11.42
N THR A 303 10.85 13.52 11.66
CA THR A 303 11.27 12.43 10.74
C THR A 303 10.09 11.68 10.14
N GLN A 304 9.06 11.38 10.94
CA GLN A 304 7.88 10.59 10.52
C GLN A 304 7.08 11.23 9.38
N LYS A 305 7.05 12.56 9.29
CA LYS A 305 6.30 13.28 8.26
C LYS A 305 7.16 14.30 7.48
N TYR A 306 8.49 14.21 7.59
CA TYR A 306 9.40 15.06 6.82
C TYR A 306 9.24 14.84 5.30
N GLY A 307 9.13 13.60 4.85
CA GLY A 307 8.84 13.27 3.46
C GLY A 307 7.52 13.86 2.94
N HIS A 308 6.53 14.01 3.83
CA HIS A 308 5.22 14.54 3.46
C HIS A 308 5.26 16.05 3.15
N VAL A 309 5.99 16.84 3.93
CA VAL A 309 6.15 18.28 3.66
C VAL A 309 7.20 18.62 2.60
N THR A 310 7.92 17.61 2.09
CA THR A 310 8.95 17.76 1.07
C THR A 310 8.61 16.97 -0.20
N TYR A 311 8.81 15.65 -0.18
CA TYR A 311 8.64 14.76 -1.33
C TYR A 311 7.19 14.72 -1.85
N PHE A 312 6.22 14.39 -0.98
CA PHE A 312 4.81 14.27 -1.39
C PHE A 312 4.19 15.63 -1.71
N TRP A 313 4.51 16.67 -0.96
CA TRP A 313 4.11 18.05 -1.27
C TRP A 313 4.59 18.50 -2.64
N ASN A 314 5.77 18.08 -3.02
CA ASN A 314 6.39 18.38 -4.32
C ASN A 314 6.02 17.38 -5.42
N GLY A 315 4.93 16.62 -5.24
CA GLY A 315 4.39 15.75 -6.29
C GLY A 315 5.18 14.46 -6.49
N ASN A 316 5.62 13.82 -5.42
CA ASN A 316 6.43 12.60 -5.42
C ASN A 316 7.83 12.83 -6.02
N ARG A 317 8.36 14.02 -5.82
CA ARG A 317 9.69 14.42 -6.32
C ARG A 317 10.68 14.60 -5.17
N SER A 318 11.82 13.91 -5.28
CA SER A 318 12.94 14.07 -4.35
C SER A 318 13.71 15.38 -4.60
N GLY A 319 14.18 15.98 -3.52
CA GLY A 319 15.00 17.18 -3.54
C GLY A 319 14.20 18.47 -3.68
N LYS A 320 14.90 19.56 -3.74
CA LYS A 320 14.34 20.91 -3.88
C LYS A 320 14.20 21.29 -5.35
N PHE A 321 13.26 22.18 -5.64
CA PHE A 321 13.21 22.87 -6.93
C PHE A 321 14.29 23.97 -7.02
N SER A 322 14.60 24.61 -5.86
CA SER A 322 15.63 25.64 -5.77
C SER A 322 16.37 25.55 -4.45
N GLU A 323 17.71 25.43 -4.50
CA GLU A 323 18.55 25.49 -3.30
C GLU A 323 18.58 26.88 -2.65
N GLU A 324 18.28 27.93 -3.42
CA GLU A 324 18.27 29.32 -2.95
C GLU A 324 16.96 29.67 -2.24
N TYR A 325 15.82 29.18 -2.77
CA TYR A 325 14.49 29.60 -2.31
C TYR A 325 13.78 28.58 -1.42
N GLU A 326 14.34 27.39 -1.20
CA GLU A 326 13.72 26.36 -0.35
C GLU A 326 14.65 25.93 0.78
N THR A 327 14.13 25.99 1.99
CA THR A 327 14.78 25.47 3.20
C THR A 327 13.93 24.34 3.79
N TYR A 328 14.53 23.15 3.92
CA TYR A 328 13.90 21.97 4.51
C TYR A 328 14.57 21.62 5.81
N VAL A 329 13.79 21.43 6.85
CA VAL A 329 14.27 21.16 8.21
C VAL A 329 13.59 19.90 8.75
N GLU A 330 14.39 18.92 9.11
CA GLU A 330 13.98 17.74 9.83
C GLU A 330 14.27 17.92 11.33
N VAL A 331 13.30 17.55 12.15
CA VAL A 331 13.47 17.37 13.60
C VAL A 331 13.50 15.86 13.86
N PRO A 332 14.63 15.28 14.30
CA PRO A 332 14.72 13.85 14.53
C PRO A 332 13.70 13.34 15.53
N SER A 333 12.94 12.31 15.12
CA SER A 333 11.98 11.62 16.00
C SER A 333 12.68 10.85 17.10
N ASP A 334 12.02 10.70 18.25
CA ASP A 334 12.48 9.80 19.29
C ASP A 334 12.27 8.32 18.86
N VAL A 335 13.21 7.47 19.22
CA VAL A 335 13.14 6.02 18.95
C VAL A 335 12.45 5.34 20.15
N VAL A 336 11.17 5.63 20.32
CA VAL A 336 10.29 5.03 21.34
C VAL A 336 8.90 4.85 20.76
N PRO A 337 8.08 3.92 21.28
CA PRO A 337 6.68 3.82 20.91
C PRO A 337 5.95 5.16 21.11
N PHE A 338 5.10 5.53 20.15
CA PHE A 338 4.48 6.87 20.13
C PHE A 338 3.59 7.14 21.36
N GLU A 339 2.92 6.12 21.88
CA GLU A 339 2.09 6.23 23.08
C GLU A 339 2.91 6.52 24.35
N GLN A 340 4.22 6.26 24.34
CA GLN A 340 5.10 6.59 25.47
C GLN A 340 5.54 8.04 25.50
N ARG A 341 5.50 8.72 24.34
CA ARG A 341 5.78 10.16 24.19
C ARG A 341 4.78 10.80 23.23
N PRO A 342 3.51 10.91 23.62
CA PRO A 342 2.45 11.33 22.70
C PRO A 342 2.58 12.79 22.24
N TRP A 343 3.34 13.62 22.95
CA TRP A 343 3.69 14.98 22.51
C TRP A 343 4.74 15.01 21.40
N MET A 344 5.43 13.89 21.16
CA MET A 344 6.45 13.73 20.11
C MET A 344 7.45 14.90 20.11
N LYS A 345 7.72 15.51 18.96
CA LYS A 345 8.61 16.68 18.81
C LYS A 345 7.87 17.99 18.51
N CYS A 346 6.58 18.08 18.85
CA CYS A 346 5.80 19.26 18.48
C CYS A 346 6.35 20.56 19.11
N ALA A 347 6.95 20.51 20.30
CA ALA A 347 7.55 21.68 20.95
C ALA A 347 8.81 22.14 20.22
N GLU A 348 9.70 21.21 19.85
CA GLU A 348 10.94 21.50 19.12
C GLU A 348 10.65 21.99 17.69
N ILE A 349 9.64 21.42 17.03
CA ILE A 349 9.16 21.92 15.73
C ILE A 349 8.68 23.35 15.89
N THR A 350 7.89 23.63 16.93
CA THR A 350 7.35 24.97 17.21
C THR A 350 8.45 26.00 17.49
N ASP A 351 9.49 25.63 18.25
CA ASP A 351 10.62 26.52 18.52
C ASP A 351 11.29 26.97 17.21
N LYS A 352 11.59 26.01 16.34
CA LYS A 352 12.19 26.30 15.01
C LYS A 352 11.24 27.06 14.07
N LEU A 353 9.94 26.78 14.15
CA LEU A 353 8.92 27.46 13.39
C LEU A 353 8.82 28.94 13.78
N ILE A 354 8.82 29.23 15.09
CA ILE A 354 8.78 30.59 15.63
C ILE A 354 10.07 31.36 15.21
N GLU A 355 11.23 30.71 15.32
CA GLU A 355 12.48 31.29 14.86
C GLU A 355 12.41 31.64 13.36
N ALA A 356 11.89 30.76 12.54
CA ALA A 356 11.70 30.98 11.10
C ALA A 356 10.74 32.15 10.82
N LEU A 357 9.61 32.23 11.52
CA LEU A 357 8.62 33.30 11.40
C LEU A 357 9.22 34.66 11.78
N GLU A 358 9.92 34.75 12.93
CA GLU A 358 10.51 36.00 13.42
C GLU A 358 11.73 36.43 12.62
N SER A 359 12.37 35.53 11.87
CA SER A 359 13.54 35.86 11.04
C SER A 359 13.21 36.80 9.88
N GLY A 360 11.95 36.80 9.42
CA GLY A 360 11.52 37.55 8.24
C GLY A 360 12.15 37.07 6.93
N LYS A 361 12.75 35.88 6.91
CA LYS A 361 13.45 35.34 5.73
C LYS A 361 12.54 34.58 4.78
N TYR A 362 11.39 34.11 5.24
CA TYR A 362 10.54 33.19 4.52
C TYR A 362 9.16 33.80 4.29
N ASP A 363 8.72 33.73 3.04
CA ASP A 363 7.42 34.25 2.60
C ASP A 363 6.33 33.18 2.74
N CYS A 364 6.69 31.90 2.57
CA CYS A 364 5.78 30.77 2.70
C CYS A 364 6.39 29.70 3.61
N ILE A 365 5.66 29.34 4.66
CA ILE A 365 6.09 28.32 5.64
C ILE A 365 5.04 27.21 5.69
N ARG A 366 5.48 25.97 5.60
CA ARG A 366 4.65 24.79 5.78
C ARG A 366 5.21 23.87 6.87
N VAL A 367 4.33 23.36 7.69
CA VAL A 367 4.67 22.48 8.80
C VAL A 367 3.68 21.33 8.87
N ASN A 368 4.17 20.14 9.17
CA ASN A 368 3.33 19.02 9.60
C ASN A 368 3.69 18.63 11.02
N PHE A 369 2.66 18.49 11.84
CA PHE A 369 2.76 17.92 13.19
C PHE A 369 2.19 16.49 13.12
N PRO A 370 3.02 15.45 13.19
CA PRO A 370 2.55 14.07 13.01
C PRO A 370 1.77 13.50 14.20
N ASN A 371 1.60 14.29 15.25
CA ASN A 371 1.02 13.91 16.54
C ASN A 371 -0.31 13.16 16.43
N GLY A 372 -1.30 13.73 15.75
CA GLY A 372 -2.64 13.13 15.64
C GLY A 372 -2.63 11.79 14.92
N ASP A 373 -1.88 11.71 13.83
CA ASP A 373 -1.78 10.52 13.00
C ASP A 373 -0.97 9.41 13.69
N MET A 374 0.30 9.67 14.01
CA MET A 374 1.21 8.65 14.54
C MET A 374 0.75 8.09 15.90
N VAL A 375 0.26 8.94 16.77
CA VAL A 375 -0.26 8.50 18.07
C VAL A 375 -1.64 7.86 17.93
N GLY A 376 -2.49 8.36 17.03
CA GLY A 376 -3.79 7.76 16.72
C GLY A 376 -3.67 6.30 16.25
N HIS A 377 -2.67 5.99 15.43
CA HIS A 377 -2.37 4.62 14.98
C HIS A 377 -2.03 3.63 16.10
N THR A 378 -1.65 4.09 17.29
CA THR A 378 -1.38 3.21 18.44
C THR A 378 -2.65 2.61 19.06
N GLY A 379 -3.82 3.19 18.78
CA GLY A 379 -5.09 2.80 19.40
C GLY A 379 -5.25 3.21 20.85
N SER A 380 -4.28 3.93 21.43
CA SER A 380 -4.36 4.45 22.80
C SER A 380 -5.10 5.78 22.85
N LEU A 381 -6.35 5.75 23.34
CA LEU A 381 -7.17 6.95 23.45
C LEU A 381 -6.53 8.02 24.36
N GLU A 382 -5.99 7.61 25.50
CA GLU A 382 -5.36 8.51 26.47
C GLU A 382 -4.12 9.19 25.86
N ALA A 383 -3.29 8.43 25.13
CA ALA A 383 -2.15 8.98 24.45
C ALA A 383 -2.57 9.94 23.33
N THR A 384 -3.62 9.61 22.58
CA THR A 384 -4.15 10.47 21.52
C THR A 384 -4.71 11.79 22.09
N ILE A 385 -5.43 11.76 23.21
CA ILE A 385 -5.89 12.98 23.89
C ILE A 385 -4.69 13.85 24.29
N CYS A 386 -3.69 13.26 24.94
CA CYS A 386 -2.47 13.97 25.35
C CYS A 386 -1.72 14.57 24.15
N SER A 387 -1.68 13.85 23.05
CA SER A 387 -1.08 14.27 21.79
C SER A 387 -1.77 15.53 21.21
N MET A 388 -3.09 15.54 21.20
CA MET A 388 -3.88 16.67 20.70
C MET A 388 -3.82 17.88 21.64
N GLU A 389 -3.81 17.69 22.96
CA GLU A 389 -3.61 18.76 23.93
C GLU A 389 -2.22 19.39 23.79
N ALA A 390 -1.18 18.56 23.58
CA ALA A 390 0.17 19.08 23.32
C ALA A 390 0.22 19.92 22.06
N LEU A 391 -0.47 19.50 21.00
CA LEU A 391 -0.56 20.25 19.74
C LEU A 391 -1.32 21.58 19.93
N ASP A 392 -2.42 21.58 20.66
CA ASP A 392 -3.18 22.81 20.98
C ASP A 392 -2.32 23.84 21.70
N LEU A 393 -1.50 23.41 22.65
CA LEU A 393 -0.51 24.27 23.32
C LEU A 393 0.48 24.89 22.34
N GLN A 394 0.93 24.15 21.33
CA GLN A 394 1.84 24.68 20.31
C GLN A 394 1.14 25.70 19.41
N LEU A 395 -0.10 25.46 19.01
CA LEU A 395 -0.91 26.44 18.27
C LEU A 395 -1.08 27.73 19.07
N GLY A 396 -1.29 27.63 20.41
CA GLY A 396 -1.33 28.78 21.30
C GLY A 396 -0.04 29.61 21.33
N ARG A 397 1.11 29.01 21.01
CA ARG A 397 2.41 29.70 20.87
C ARG A 397 2.58 30.29 19.47
N ILE A 398 2.17 29.58 18.43
CA ILE A 398 2.40 29.93 17.01
C ILE A 398 1.53 31.11 16.59
N LEU A 399 0.22 31.04 16.85
CA LEU A 399 -0.74 32.01 16.31
C LEU A 399 -0.44 33.47 16.72
N PRO A 400 -0.08 33.78 17.97
CA PRO A 400 0.31 35.13 18.33
C PRO A 400 1.55 35.65 17.59
N VAL A 401 2.48 34.76 17.25
CA VAL A 401 3.67 35.13 16.46
C VAL A 401 3.30 35.42 15.01
N VAL A 402 2.41 34.61 14.42
CA VAL A 402 1.89 34.86 13.07
C VAL A 402 1.21 36.22 13.00
N ASP A 403 0.35 36.54 13.97
CA ASP A 403 -0.29 37.86 14.06
C ASP A 403 0.73 38.99 14.21
N LYS A 404 1.75 38.83 15.05
CA LYS A 404 2.83 39.79 15.28
C LYS A 404 3.61 40.13 14.02
N VAL A 405 3.89 39.11 13.17
CA VAL A 405 4.64 39.31 11.91
C VAL A 405 3.74 39.72 10.75
N GLY A 406 2.43 39.87 10.97
CA GLY A 406 1.45 40.23 9.94
C GLY A 406 1.16 39.10 8.95
N GLY A 407 1.36 37.86 9.35
CA GLY A 407 1.15 36.67 8.54
C GLY A 407 -0.30 36.18 8.55
N VAL A 408 -0.56 35.16 7.75
CA VAL A 408 -1.83 34.43 7.70
C VAL A 408 -1.55 32.96 7.97
N ALA A 409 -2.27 32.35 8.93
CA ALA A 409 -2.19 30.93 9.22
C ALA A 409 -3.38 30.18 8.60
N ILE A 410 -3.08 29.08 7.92
CA ILE A 410 -4.06 28.09 7.45
C ILE A 410 -3.78 26.79 8.21
N ILE A 411 -4.78 26.30 8.94
CA ILE A 411 -4.68 25.05 9.71
C ILE A 411 -5.62 24.05 9.07
N THR A 412 -5.09 22.89 8.71
CA THR A 412 -5.85 21.81 8.07
C THR A 412 -5.32 20.44 8.55
N ALA A 413 -6.09 19.39 8.29
CA ALA A 413 -5.60 18.03 8.32
C ALA A 413 -5.41 17.53 6.88
N ASP A 414 -4.44 16.65 6.67
CA ASP A 414 -4.18 15.98 5.39
C ASP A 414 -5.14 14.80 5.18
N HIS A 415 -5.59 14.17 6.26
CA HIS A 415 -6.65 13.15 6.28
C HIS A 415 -7.30 13.06 7.68
N GLY A 416 -8.36 12.25 7.80
CA GLY A 416 -8.90 11.81 9.09
C GLY A 416 -8.21 10.56 9.60
N ASN A 417 -8.17 10.38 10.92
CA ASN A 417 -7.61 9.21 11.56
C ASN A 417 -8.61 8.59 12.55
#